data_8f99fca3d98f0cf0c7a41b81e4846cc8
#
_entry.id   8f99fca3d98f0cf0c7a41b81e4846cc8
#
_cell.length_a   1.000
_cell.length_b   1.000
_cell.length_c   1.000
_cell.angle_alpha   90.00
_cell.angle_beta   90.00
_cell.angle_gamma   90.00
#
_symmetry.space_group_name_H-M   'P 1'
#
loop_
_entity.id
_entity.type
_entity.pdbx_description
1 polymer ?
#
loop_
_entity_poly.entity_id
_entity_poly.type
_entity_poly.pdbx_seq_one_letter_code
_entity_poly.pdbx_strand_id
1 'polypeptide(L)'
;AQDLYGSDRKDGTFLCYFRQQANDEPFIRVGEQDMTAHVDFSSLAVAGETHGLQVTGFTNQMSFLMGLGVEKMIEKLEPDSSEFRAAIHLLKPNGMGSTFKVLIQHKGISRPELDGLKFKPFFSSALAGCSAA
;
A
#
# COMPACT_ATOMS: atom_id res chain seq x y z
N ALA A 1 -8.63 -3.58 -8.17
CA ALA A 1 -9.61 -3.10 -9.15
C ALA A 1 -11.03 -3.02 -8.56
N GLN A 2 -11.55 -4.09 -7.95
CA GLN A 2 -12.93 -4.09 -7.43
C GLN A 2 -13.24 -2.94 -6.47
N ASP A 3 -12.30 -2.60 -5.57
CA ASP A 3 -12.48 -1.50 -4.61
C ASP A 3 -12.39 -0.11 -5.26
N LEU A 4 -11.77 0.03 -6.43
CA LEU A 4 -11.62 1.31 -7.13
C LEU A 4 -12.80 1.60 -8.05
N TYR A 5 -13.41 0.57 -8.61
CA TYR A 5 -14.49 0.65 -9.59
C TYR A 5 -15.82 0.14 -9.03
N GLY A 6 -15.99 0.15 -7.71
CA GLY A 6 -17.24 -0.19 -7.06
C GLY A 6 -18.37 0.78 -7.46
N SER A 7 -19.59 0.28 -7.54
CA SER A 7 -20.77 1.08 -7.93
C SER A 7 -21.07 2.25 -6.97
N ASP A 8 -20.52 2.21 -5.78
CA ASP A 8 -20.60 3.23 -4.74
C ASP A 8 -19.56 4.37 -4.91
N ARG A 9 -18.57 4.19 -5.84
CA ARG A 9 -17.51 5.17 -6.13
C ARG A 9 -17.71 5.84 -7.50
N LYS A 10 -18.82 6.54 -7.67
CA LYS A 10 -19.17 7.17 -8.94
C LYS A 10 -18.17 8.22 -9.41
N ASP A 11 -17.54 8.93 -8.47
CA ASP A 11 -16.59 10.01 -8.73
C ASP A 11 -15.12 9.56 -8.69
N GLY A 12 -14.88 8.23 -8.59
CA GLY A 12 -13.53 7.66 -8.53
C GLY A 12 -12.81 7.91 -7.20
N THR A 13 -11.48 8.04 -7.26
CA THR A 13 -10.63 8.21 -6.05
C THR A 13 -9.68 9.41 -6.17
N PHE A 14 -9.87 10.25 -7.19
CA PHE A 14 -9.03 11.42 -7.40
C PHE A 14 -9.39 12.51 -6.39
N LEU A 15 -8.38 13.06 -5.72
CA LEU A 15 -8.52 14.16 -4.76
C LEU A 15 -7.31 15.11 -4.85
N CYS A 16 -7.55 16.36 -4.58
CA CYS A 16 -6.52 17.37 -4.43
C CYS A 16 -6.42 17.82 -2.98
N TYR A 17 -5.21 18.12 -2.53
CA TYR A 17 -4.96 18.61 -1.17
C TYR A 17 -4.20 19.94 -1.22
N PHE A 18 -4.76 20.94 -0.56
CA PHE A 18 -4.11 22.21 -0.33
C PHE A 18 -4.21 22.58 1.16
N ARG A 19 -3.07 22.81 1.82
CA ARG A 19 -3.01 23.13 3.26
C ARG A 19 -3.86 22.19 4.12
N GLN A 20 -3.74 20.87 3.88
CA GLN A 20 -4.47 19.80 4.56
C GLN A 20 -6.00 19.80 4.34
N GLN A 21 -6.50 20.56 3.40
CA GLN A 21 -7.89 20.52 2.98
C GLN A 21 -8.03 19.78 1.66
N ALA A 22 -8.92 18.80 1.62
CA ALA A 22 -9.23 18.05 0.40
C ALA A 22 -10.23 18.82 -0.46
N ASN A 23 -10.06 18.75 -1.79
CA ASN A 23 -11.00 19.23 -2.79
C ASN A 23 -10.91 18.33 -4.04
N ASP A 24 -11.89 18.42 -4.93
CA ASP A 24 -11.99 17.66 -6.18
C ASP A 24 -11.70 18.47 -7.43
N GLU A 25 -11.14 19.68 -7.26
CA GLU A 25 -10.90 20.65 -8.33
C GLU A 25 -9.44 20.68 -8.78
N PRO A 26 -9.02 19.90 -9.78
CA PRO A 26 -7.61 19.80 -10.17
C PRO A 26 -7.05 21.07 -10.83
N PHE A 27 -7.91 21.91 -11.38
CA PHE A 27 -7.50 23.09 -12.17
C PHE A 27 -7.45 24.39 -11.36
N ILE A 28 -7.85 24.37 -10.10
CA ILE A 28 -7.58 25.49 -9.19
C ILE A 28 -6.20 25.31 -8.55
N ARG A 29 -5.51 26.40 -8.24
CA ARG A 29 -4.19 26.41 -7.59
C ARG A 29 -3.18 25.47 -8.27
N VAL A 30 -3.10 25.54 -9.58
CA VAL A 30 -2.18 24.73 -10.38
C VAL A 30 -0.73 24.97 -9.92
N GLY A 31 -0.04 23.87 -9.53
CA GLY A 31 1.31 23.91 -8.97
C GLY A 31 1.38 24.20 -7.46
N GLU A 32 0.25 24.42 -6.78
CA GLU A 32 0.21 24.72 -5.34
C GLU A 32 -0.49 23.63 -4.51
N GLN A 33 -1.13 22.68 -5.16
CA GLN A 33 -1.85 21.58 -4.48
C GLN A 33 -1.33 20.20 -4.89
N ASP A 34 -1.37 19.26 -3.97
CA ASP A 34 -1.06 17.86 -4.25
C ASP A 34 -2.25 17.18 -4.89
N MET A 35 -2.01 16.39 -5.94
CA MET A 35 -3.02 15.57 -6.60
C MET A 35 -2.77 14.10 -6.26
N THR A 36 -3.79 13.42 -5.78
CA THR A 36 -3.71 12.01 -5.37
C THR A 36 -4.81 11.18 -6.01
N ALA A 37 -4.51 9.91 -6.25
CA ALA A 37 -5.50 8.88 -6.57
C ALA A 37 -5.08 7.56 -5.93
N HIS A 38 -6.03 6.67 -5.71
CA HIS A 38 -5.68 5.33 -5.24
C HIS A 38 -4.99 4.54 -6.36
N VAL A 39 -3.99 3.75 -5.97
CA VAL A 39 -3.24 2.90 -6.91
C VAL A 39 -4.07 1.66 -7.26
N ASP A 40 -4.26 1.40 -8.55
CA ASP A 40 -4.80 0.12 -9.04
C ASP A 40 -3.67 -0.93 -9.10
N PHE A 41 -3.47 -1.61 -7.99
CA PHE A 41 -2.47 -2.66 -7.88
C PHE A 41 -2.72 -3.85 -8.80
N SER A 42 -3.98 -4.15 -9.15
CA SER A 42 -4.30 -5.23 -10.07
C SER A 42 -3.84 -4.90 -11.49
N SER A 43 -4.14 -3.71 -11.98
CA SER A 43 -3.66 -3.24 -13.28
C SER A 43 -2.14 -3.13 -13.33
N LEU A 44 -1.52 -2.67 -12.23
CA LEU A 44 -0.07 -2.60 -12.12
C LEU A 44 0.59 -3.99 -12.19
N ALA A 45 0.01 -4.98 -11.50
CA ALA A 45 0.49 -6.36 -11.53
C ALA A 45 0.37 -6.97 -12.94
N VAL A 46 -0.76 -6.83 -13.60
CA VAL A 46 -0.99 -7.30 -14.98
C VAL A 46 -0.05 -6.61 -15.96
N ALA A 47 0.13 -5.30 -15.86
CA ALA A 47 1.09 -4.58 -16.70
C ALA A 47 2.52 -5.08 -16.50
N GLY A 48 2.90 -5.41 -15.27
CA GLY A 48 4.18 -6.04 -14.97
C GLY A 48 4.33 -7.40 -15.66
N GLU A 49 3.31 -8.25 -15.58
CA GLU A 49 3.30 -9.58 -16.22
C GLU A 49 3.48 -9.52 -17.74
N THR A 50 2.85 -8.54 -18.41
CA THR A 50 3.04 -8.34 -19.86
C THR A 50 4.48 -7.95 -20.23
N HIS A 51 5.27 -7.49 -19.27
CA HIS A 51 6.69 -7.15 -19.44
C HIS A 51 7.64 -8.19 -18.81
N GLY A 52 7.11 -9.38 -18.50
CA GLY A 52 7.88 -10.51 -17.98
C GLY A 52 8.23 -10.40 -16.50
N LEU A 53 7.54 -9.56 -15.74
CA LEU A 53 7.56 -9.60 -14.29
C LEU A 53 6.61 -10.69 -13.77
N GLN A 54 6.90 -11.24 -12.60
CA GLN A 54 6.04 -12.18 -11.89
C GLN A 54 5.70 -11.63 -10.52
N VAL A 55 4.46 -11.79 -10.07
CA VAL A 55 4.06 -11.33 -8.73
C VAL A 55 4.66 -12.25 -7.67
N THR A 56 5.54 -11.73 -6.84
CA THR A 56 6.09 -12.41 -5.67
C THR A 56 5.09 -12.42 -4.52
N GLY A 57 4.43 -11.30 -4.28
CA GLY A 57 3.42 -11.18 -3.24
C GLY A 57 2.77 -9.80 -3.18
N PHE A 58 1.63 -9.79 -2.49
CA PHE A 58 0.86 -8.59 -2.22
C PHE A 58 0.39 -8.62 -0.76
N THR A 59 0.67 -7.54 -0.02
CA THR A 59 0.35 -7.46 1.41
C THR A 59 0.04 -6.01 1.82
N ASN A 60 -0.25 -5.78 3.08
CA ASN A 60 -0.36 -4.45 3.64
C ASN A 60 0.94 -4.04 4.37
N GLN A 61 1.07 -2.75 4.65
CA GLN A 61 2.25 -2.17 5.29
C GLN A 61 2.54 -2.81 6.66
N MET A 62 1.52 -3.01 7.49
CA MET A 62 1.68 -3.62 8.81
C MET A 62 2.30 -5.02 8.70
N SER A 63 1.69 -5.90 7.91
CA SER A 63 2.18 -7.28 7.73
C SER A 63 3.58 -7.31 7.14
N PHE A 64 3.87 -6.41 6.19
CA PHE A 64 5.20 -6.29 5.58
C PHE A 64 6.27 -5.87 6.60
N LEU A 65 6.00 -4.82 7.37
CA LEU A 65 6.94 -4.33 8.38
C LEU A 65 7.15 -5.33 9.53
N MET A 66 6.06 -6.01 9.96
CA MET A 66 6.15 -7.10 10.94
C MET A 66 7.02 -8.25 10.42
N GLY A 67 6.88 -8.61 9.15
CA GLY A 67 7.73 -9.62 8.52
C GLY A 67 9.20 -9.25 8.49
N LEU A 68 9.51 -7.96 8.37
CA LEU A 68 10.88 -7.43 8.45
C LEU A 68 11.42 -7.28 9.87
N GLY A 69 10.62 -7.58 10.90
CA GLY A 69 11.06 -7.51 12.30
C GLY A 69 11.06 -6.11 12.88
N VAL A 70 10.09 -5.28 12.48
CA VAL A 70 9.96 -3.89 12.98
C VAL A 70 9.81 -3.82 14.50
N GLU A 71 9.26 -4.86 15.13
CA GLU A 71 9.14 -4.97 16.59
C GLU A 71 10.48 -4.79 17.29
N LYS A 72 11.56 -5.38 16.76
CA LYS A 72 12.93 -5.24 17.31
C LYS A 72 13.49 -3.82 17.23
N MET A 73 12.98 -3.04 16.29
CA MET A 73 13.33 -1.62 16.16
C MET A 73 12.55 -0.79 17.17
N ILE A 74 11.27 -1.09 17.34
CA ILE A 74 10.37 -0.39 18.28
C ILE A 74 10.79 -0.63 19.72
N GLU A 75 11.22 -1.85 20.08
CA GLU A 75 11.73 -2.18 21.41
C GLU A 75 12.92 -1.33 21.86
N LYS A 76 13.66 -0.73 20.92
CA LYS A 76 14.79 0.14 21.20
C LYS A 76 14.43 1.62 21.38
N LEU A 77 13.18 1.97 21.12
CA LEU A 77 12.70 3.34 21.25
C LEU A 77 12.22 3.58 22.69
N GLU A 78 12.44 4.80 23.17
CA GLU A 78 11.90 5.20 24.46
C GLU A 78 10.36 5.18 24.42
N PRO A 79 9.70 4.52 25.38
CA PRO A 79 8.25 4.50 25.46
C PRO A 79 7.67 5.92 25.44
N ASP A 80 6.58 6.12 24.70
CA ASP A 80 5.90 7.40 24.53
C ASP A 80 6.71 8.54 23.91
N SER A 81 7.90 8.26 23.38
CA SER A 81 8.62 9.22 22.54
C SER A 81 7.85 9.56 21.24
N SER A 82 8.21 10.64 20.56
CA SER A 82 7.66 10.99 19.24
C SER A 82 7.91 9.89 18.22
N GLU A 83 9.11 9.31 18.26
CA GLU A 83 9.55 8.22 17.38
C GLU A 83 8.75 6.94 17.63
N PHE A 84 8.53 6.59 18.90
CA PHE A 84 7.71 5.43 19.28
C PHE A 84 6.28 5.60 18.76
N ARG A 85 5.64 6.76 19.03
CA ARG A 85 4.28 7.04 18.55
C ARG A 85 4.19 7.04 17.03
N ALA A 86 5.18 7.59 16.33
CA ALA A 86 5.24 7.56 14.87
C ALA A 86 5.34 6.11 14.33
N ALA A 87 6.20 5.28 14.93
CA ALA A 87 6.34 3.87 14.55
C ALA A 87 5.04 3.08 14.77
N ILE A 88 4.38 3.26 15.92
CA ILE A 88 3.07 2.65 16.19
C ILE A 88 2.01 3.14 15.20
N HIS A 89 2.05 4.41 14.80
CA HIS A 89 1.11 4.95 13.80
C HIS A 89 1.24 4.27 12.44
N LEU A 90 2.47 3.94 12.00
CA LEU A 90 2.71 3.20 10.76
C LEU A 90 2.11 1.78 10.78
N LEU A 91 1.99 1.17 11.96
CA LEU A 91 1.49 -0.20 12.15
C LEU A 91 0.00 -0.26 12.47
N LYS A 92 -0.66 0.86 12.71
CA LYS A 92 -2.05 0.89 13.18
C LYS A 92 -2.99 0.15 12.22
N PRO A 93 -3.71 -0.92 12.68
CA PRO A 93 -4.54 -1.74 11.80
C PRO A 93 -5.69 -0.99 11.13
N ASN A 94 -6.29 -0.02 11.82
CA ASN A 94 -7.38 0.82 11.30
C ASN A 94 -6.87 2.16 10.77
N GLY A 95 -5.67 2.19 10.20
CA GLY A 95 -5.00 3.38 9.71
C GLY A 95 -3.95 3.02 8.66
N MET A 96 -2.78 3.64 8.74
CA MET A 96 -1.72 3.48 7.74
C MET A 96 -1.29 2.03 7.54
N GLY A 97 -1.27 1.21 8.59
CA GLY A 97 -0.82 -0.19 8.52
C GLY A 97 -1.67 -1.06 7.59
N SER A 98 -2.97 -0.83 7.49
CA SER A 98 -3.86 -1.58 6.59
C SER A 98 -4.18 -0.83 5.30
N THR A 99 -4.16 0.51 5.31
CA THR A 99 -4.49 1.32 4.13
C THR A 99 -3.39 1.22 3.07
N PHE A 100 -2.14 1.36 3.46
CA PHE A 100 -1.02 1.24 2.52
C PHE A 100 -0.74 -0.21 2.17
N LYS A 101 -0.49 -0.45 0.87
CA LYS A 101 -0.25 -1.77 0.30
C LYS A 101 1.17 -1.87 -0.25
N VAL A 102 1.66 -3.10 -0.30
CA VAL A 102 2.97 -3.44 -0.86
C VAL A 102 2.75 -4.51 -1.92
N LEU A 103 3.10 -4.19 -3.17
CA LEU A 103 3.18 -5.12 -4.27
C LEU A 103 4.65 -5.38 -4.58
N ILE A 104 5.05 -6.65 -4.64
CA ILE A 104 6.40 -7.05 -5.02
C ILE A 104 6.32 -7.92 -6.25
N GLN A 105 7.11 -7.57 -7.25
CA GLN A 105 7.27 -8.33 -8.48
C GLN A 105 8.75 -8.61 -8.69
N HIS A 106 9.08 -9.74 -9.34
CA HIS A 106 10.46 -10.11 -9.69
C HIS A 106 10.59 -10.45 -11.18
N LYS A 107 11.79 -10.38 -11.69
CA LYS A 107 12.13 -10.72 -13.07
C LYS A 107 13.52 -11.36 -13.14
N GLY A 108 13.64 -12.45 -13.93
CA GLY A 108 14.93 -13.06 -14.21
C GLY A 108 15.58 -13.82 -13.05
N ILE A 109 14.85 -14.06 -11.96
CA ILE A 109 15.27 -14.86 -10.81
C ILE A 109 14.20 -15.89 -10.49
N SER A 110 14.56 -16.99 -9.80
CA SER A 110 13.57 -17.90 -9.21
C SER A 110 12.74 -17.15 -8.15
N ARG A 111 11.50 -17.60 -7.92
CA ARG A 111 10.58 -16.98 -6.95
C ARG A 111 11.28 -16.71 -5.60
N PRO A 112 11.51 -15.44 -5.23
CA PRO A 112 12.22 -15.13 -4.00
C PRO A 112 11.32 -15.34 -2.78
N GLU A 113 11.88 -15.92 -1.72
CA GLU A 113 11.27 -15.91 -0.39
C GLU A 113 11.70 -14.64 0.34
N LEU A 114 10.73 -13.82 0.75
CA LEU A 114 10.98 -12.51 1.35
C LEU A 114 10.39 -12.44 2.73
N ASP A 115 11.18 -12.00 3.70
CA ASP A 115 10.76 -11.85 5.09
C ASP A 115 9.50 -10.97 5.25
N GLY A 116 9.41 -9.89 4.49
CA GLY A 116 8.24 -9.01 4.50
C GLY A 116 6.93 -9.66 4.01
N LEU A 117 6.98 -10.87 3.44
CA LEU A 117 5.81 -11.63 2.97
C LEU A 117 5.48 -12.84 3.85
N LYS A 118 6.16 -13.03 4.97
CA LYS A 118 5.93 -14.15 5.90
C LYS A 118 4.52 -14.17 6.48
N PHE A 119 3.96 -12.99 6.77
CA PHE A 119 2.64 -12.86 7.37
C PHE A 119 1.58 -12.61 6.31
N LYS A 120 0.51 -13.40 6.35
CA LYS A 120 -0.69 -13.11 5.54
C LYS A 120 -1.35 -11.86 6.10
N PRO A 121 -1.82 -10.94 5.25
CA PRO A 121 -2.53 -9.75 5.71
C PRO A 121 -3.81 -10.16 6.46
N PHE A 122 -4.10 -9.48 7.55
CA PHE A 122 -5.25 -9.74 8.42
C PHE A 122 -6.59 -9.55 7.69
N PHE A 123 -6.59 -8.74 6.62
CA PHE A 123 -7.73 -8.52 5.75
C PHE A 123 -7.37 -9.01 4.34
N SER A 124 -8.24 -9.82 3.77
CA SER A 124 -8.10 -10.38 2.43
C SER A 124 -7.98 -9.26 1.38
N SER A 125 -6.77 -8.94 0.99
CA SER A 125 -6.49 -8.13 -0.18
C SER A 125 -5.99 -9.05 -1.28
N ALA A 126 -6.93 -9.65 -2.01
CA ALA A 126 -6.59 -10.41 -3.21
C ALA A 126 -6.41 -9.45 -4.39
N LEU A 127 -5.37 -9.68 -5.19
CA LEU A 127 -5.24 -9.05 -6.49
C LEU A 127 -6.25 -9.74 -7.43
N ALA A 128 -7.21 -8.98 -7.94
CA ALA A 128 -8.16 -9.51 -8.92
C ALA A 128 -7.43 -9.74 -10.25
N GLY A 129 -7.56 -10.94 -10.81
CA GLY A 129 -7.06 -11.26 -12.16
C GLY A 129 -5.61 -11.73 -12.25
N CYS A 130 -4.86 -11.83 -11.15
CA CYS A 130 -3.55 -12.45 -11.15
C CYS A 130 -3.66 -13.92 -10.76
N SER A 131 -3.10 -14.81 -11.59
CA SER A 131 -2.88 -16.22 -11.22
C SER A 131 -1.88 -16.24 -10.06
N ALA A 132 -2.32 -16.67 -8.88
CA ALA A 132 -1.39 -17.11 -7.85
C ALA A 132 -0.73 -18.40 -8.37
N ALA A 133 0.52 -18.31 -8.77
CA ALA A 133 1.34 -19.48 -9.09
C ALA A 133 1.79 -20.15 -7.79
#